data_3715442e09f1ea53c57eed73e734b194
#
_entry.id   3715442e09f1ea53c57eed73e734b194
#
_cell.length_a   1.000
_cell.length_b   1.000
_cell.length_c   1.000
_cell.angle_alpha   90.00
_cell.angle_beta   90.00
_cell.angle_gamma   90.00
#
_symmetry.space_group_name_H-M   'P 1'
#
loop_
_entity.id
_entity.type
_entity.pdbx_description
1 polymer ?
#
loop_
_entity_poly.entity_id
_entity_poly.type
_entity_poly.pdbx_seq_one_letter_code
_entity_poly.pdbx_strand_id
1 'polypeptide(L)'
;MDEGLSGSRYTITSAARGLDVLEAMAKHGKPMSASEIAAAVSIPRPTTFRILATLQERDWVYKEGLTYGLGFKCFNLGANTGAGLEIRTQAIPFLVELRDRTLLNTQIAKMENWKVVYLERILARNLKVNTPSRAGSILPAHCTALGKTLLSAKDLEQVSEWATKNTLERFTESTICKVPNLMAEISRIRERGYAVEEGEREPEISCIAAPIRDFSGKVIAALSISGTRDRFPENLIGGDFARLVVSTAAKISRAMGAPATSTGTKWNL
;
A
#
# COMPACT_ATOMS: atom_id res chain seq x y z
N MET A 1 22.41 -14.79 4.35
CA MET A 1 22.27 -15.72 3.21
C MET A 1 20.85 -16.22 3.27
N ASP A 2 19.97 -15.56 2.53
CA ASP A 2 18.60 -16.01 2.32
C ASP A 2 18.37 -15.90 0.82
N GLU A 3 18.67 -17.01 0.14
CA GLU A 3 18.48 -17.14 -1.31
C GLU A 3 17.01 -17.01 -1.58
N GLY A 4 16.67 -16.16 -2.53
CA GLY A 4 15.31 -15.91 -2.97
C GLY A 4 14.55 -17.21 -3.21
N LEU A 5 13.29 -17.25 -2.72
CA LEU A 5 12.35 -18.37 -2.82
C LEU A 5 11.90 -18.69 -4.27
N SER A 6 12.85 -18.75 -5.20
CA SER A 6 12.68 -19.34 -6.52
C SER A 6 13.10 -20.82 -6.42
N GLY A 7 12.11 -21.70 -6.21
CA GLY A 7 12.34 -23.14 -6.24
C GLY A 7 12.67 -23.79 -4.89
N SER A 8 12.06 -23.35 -3.79
CA SER A 8 12.17 -24.02 -2.51
C SER A 8 11.79 -25.51 -2.66
N ARG A 9 12.67 -26.40 -2.18
CA ARG A 9 12.48 -27.87 -2.14
C ARG A 9 11.18 -28.31 -1.46
N TYR A 10 10.48 -27.40 -0.80
CA TYR A 10 9.24 -27.58 -0.04
C TYR A 10 8.01 -26.94 -0.70
N THR A 11 8.14 -26.32 -1.88
CA THR A 11 6.99 -25.67 -2.55
C THR A 11 6.11 -26.72 -3.22
N ILE A 12 4.83 -26.80 -2.82
CA ILE A 12 3.83 -27.63 -3.48
C ILE A 12 3.29 -26.85 -4.69
N THR A 13 3.74 -27.23 -5.89
CA THR A 13 3.42 -26.53 -7.16
C THR A 13 1.91 -26.34 -7.38
N SER A 14 1.08 -27.33 -7.02
CA SER A 14 -0.38 -27.22 -7.19
C SER A 14 -0.99 -26.17 -6.26
N ALA A 15 -0.49 -26.06 -5.03
CA ALA A 15 -0.92 -25.02 -4.09
C ALA A 15 -0.49 -23.64 -4.57
N ALA A 16 0.77 -23.47 -5.00
CA ALA A 16 1.27 -22.21 -5.55
C ALA A 16 0.43 -21.75 -6.74
N ARG A 17 0.17 -22.62 -7.72
CA ARG A 17 -0.68 -22.31 -8.89
C ARG A 17 -2.10 -21.88 -8.52
N GLY A 18 -2.69 -22.48 -7.46
CA GLY A 18 -3.99 -22.06 -6.97
C GLY A 18 -3.97 -20.64 -6.41
N LEU A 19 -2.92 -20.28 -5.68
CA LEU A 19 -2.70 -18.91 -5.17
C LEU A 19 -2.45 -17.93 -6.31
N ASP A 20 -1.59 -18.27 -7.29
CA ASP A 20 -1.32 -17.44 -8.47
C ASP A 20 -2.61 -17.09 -9.23
N VAL A 21 -3.54 -18.04 -9.37
CA VAL A 21 -4.85 -17.80 -10.00
C VAL A 21 -5.66 -16.80 -9.20
N LEU A 22 -5.77 -16.94 -7.88
CA LEU A 22 -6.51 -16.01 -7.03
C LEU A 22 -5.88 -14.61 -7.06
N GLU A 23 -4.57 -14.51 -7.02
CA GLU A 23 -3.84 -13.25 -7.08
C GLU A 23 -4.03 -12.54 -8.44
N ALA A 24 -3.96 -13.28 -9.55
CA ALA A 24 -4.20 -12.73 -10.89
C ALA A 24 -5.63 -12.18 -11.03
N MET A 25 -6.63 -12.92 -10.54
CA MET A 25 -8.03 -12.47 -10.53
C MET A 25 -8.21 -11.23 -9.64
N ALA A 26 -7.57 -11.21 -8.47
CA ALA A 26 -7.58 -10.06 -7.57
C ALA A 26 -6.95 -8.82 -8.22
N LYS A 27 -5.82 -8.97 -8.90
CA LYS A 27 -5.13 -7.90 -9.62
C LYS A 27 -5.98 -7.34 -10.76
N HIS A 28 -6.66 -8.20 -11.51
CA HIS A 28 -7.55 -7.79 -12.62
C HIS A 28 -8.78 -7.01 -12.11
N GLY A 29 -9.37 -7.44 -11.01
CA GLY A 29 -10.44 -6.72 -10.30
C GLY A 29 -11.84 -6.78 -10.91
N LYS A 30 -12.02 -7.62 -11.95
CA LYS A 30 -13.30 -7.91 -12.60
C LYS A 30 -13.38 -9.40 -12.90
N PRO A 31 -14.57 -10.00 -13.10
CA PRO A 31 -14.66 -11.38 -13.56
C PRO A 31 -13.87 -11.62 -14.86
N MET A 32 -13.17 -12.75 -14.93
CA MET A 32 -12.32 -13.17 -16.04
C MET A 32 -12.77 -14.51 -16.61
N SER A 33 -12.61 -14.72 -17.92
CA SER A 33 -12.74 -16.04 -18.51
C SER A 33 -11.56 -16.94 -18.13
N ALA A 34 -11.77 -18.27 -18.17
CA ALA A 34 -10.69 -19.23 -17.90
C ALA A 34 -9.48 -19.06 -18.83
N SER A 35 -9.69 -18.55 -20.05
CA SER A 35 -8.62 -18.29 -21.01
C SER A 35 -7.78 -17.07 -20.62
N GLU A 36 -8.41 -16.00 -20.17
CA GLU A 36 -7.72 -14.81 -19.67
C GLU A 36 -6.92 -15.13 -18.40
N ILE A 37 -7.51 -15.92 -17.49
CA ILE A 37 -6.81 -16.37 -16.28
C ILE A 37 -5.59 -17.23 -16.68
N ALA A 38 -5.75 -18.20 -17.55
CA ALA A 38 -4.66 -19.06 -18.02
C ALA A 38 -3.50 -18.26 -18.62
N ALA A 39 -3.81 -17.23 -19.43
CA ALA A 39 -2.82 -16.32 -20.00
C ALA A 39 -2.12 -15.48 -18.92
N ALA A 40 -2.88 -14.94 -17.95
CA ALA A 40 -2.34 -14.09 -16.91
C ALA A 40 -1.35 -14.82 -15.98
N VAL A 41 -1.57 -16.13 -15.72
CA VAL A 41 -0.70 -16.94 -14.85
C VAL A 41 0.26 -17.85 -15.60
N SER A 42 0.27 -17.82 -16.95
CA SER A 42 1.10 -18.68 -17.81
C SER A 42 0.95 -20.18 -17.50
N ILE A 43 -0.27 -20.62 -17.19
CA ILE A 43 -0.62 -22.01 -16.90
C ILE A 43 -1.46 -22.57 -18.05
N PRO A 44 -1.22 -23.82 -18.51
CA PRO A 44 -2.04 -24.44 -19.57
C PRO A 44 -3.53 -24.46 -19.21
N ARG A 45 -4.40 -24.14 -20.18
CA ARG A 45 -5.87 -24.09 -20.01
C ARG A 45 -6.46 -25.31 -19.29
N PRO A 46 -6.12 -26.57 -19.62
CA PRO A 46 -6.68 -27.74 -18.91
C PRO A 46 -6.36 -27.72 -17.41
N THR A 47 -5.14 -27.29 -17.06
CA THR A 47 -4.71 -27.17 -15.66
C THR A 47 -5.44 -26.02 -14.97
N THR A 48 -5.59 -24.87 -15.64
CA THR A 48 -6.35 -23.72 -15.11
C THR A 48 -7.81 -24.12 -14.84
N PHE A 49 -8.45 -24.85 -15.74
CA PHE A 49 -9.83 -25.37 -15.50
C PHE A 49 -9.92 -26.24 -14.26
N ARG A 50 -8.95 -27.14 -14.03
CA ARG A 50 -8.94 -28.01 -12.85
C ARG A 50 -8.75 -27.20 -11.56
N ILE A 51 -7.88 -26.19 -11.60
CA ILE A 51 -7.69 -25.26 -10.47
C ILE A 51 -8.99 -24.51 -10.20
N LEU A 52 -9.59 -23.90 -11.22
CA LEU A 52 -10.85 -23.15 -11.08
C LEU A 52 -12.00 -24.03 -10.56
N ALA A 53 -12.12 -25.28 -11.04
CA ALA A 53 -13.10 -26.24 -10.52
C ALA A 53 -12.89 -26.49 -9.01
N THR A 54 -11.65 -26.74 -8.58
CA THR A 54 -11.30 -26.94 -7.18
C THR A 54 -11.60 -25.70 -6.33
N LEU A 55 -11.24 -24.50 -6.84
CA LEU A 55 -11.50 -23.24 -6.15
C LEU A 55 -13.00 -22.94 -6.06
N GLN A 56 -13.77 -23.29 -7.10
CA GLN A 56 -15.23 -23.12 -7.14
C GLN A 56 -15.92 -24.10 -6.16
N GLU A 57 -15.54 -25.37 -6.14
CA GLU A 57 -16.05 -26.37 -5.18
C GLU A 57 -15.84 -25.92 -3.72
N ARG A 58 -14.80 -25.13 -3.47
CA ARG A 58 -14.44 -24.63 -2.16
C ARG A 58 -14.88 -23.18 -1.89
N ASP A 59 -15.73 -22.59 -2.75
CA ASP A 59 -16.25 -21.21 -2.67
C ASP A 59 -15.21 -20.08 -2.70
N TRP A 60 -13.98 -20.35 -3.17
CA TRP A 60 -12.97 -19.34 -3.38
C TRP A 60 -13.23 -18.51 -4.63
N VAL A 61 -13.86 -19.08 -5.64
CA VAL A 61 -14.33 -18.41 -6.84
C VAL A 61 -15.78 -18.78 -7.12
N TYR A 62 -16.52 -17.87 -7.74
CA TYR A 62 -17.82 -18.17 -8.32
C TYR A 62 -17.74 -18.14 -9.85
N LYS A 63 -18.65 -18.82 -10.51
CA LYS A 63 -18.78 -18.82 -11.96
C LYS A 63 -20.12 -18.20 -12.35
N GLU A 64 -20.05 -17.26 -13.32
CA GLU A 64 -21.21 -16.61 -13.92
C GLU A 64 -21.05 -16.64 -15.44
N GLY A 65 -21.89 -17.42 -16.11
CA GLY A 65 -21.76 -17.67 -17.53
C GLY A 65 -20.40 -18.28 -17.89
N LEU A 66 -19.59 -17.57 -18.67
CA LEU A 66 -18.25 -17.99 -19.10
C LEU A 66 -17.12 -17.38 -18.27
N THR A 67 -17.43 -16.57 -17.27
CA THR A 67 -16.46 -15.88 -16.42
C THR A 67 -16.45 -16.39 -14.98
N TYR A 68 -15.33 -16.15 -14.31
CA TYR A 68 -15.08 -16.48 -12.91
C TYR A 68 -14.76 -15.21 -12.14
N GLY A 69 -15.37 -15.03 -10.96
CA GLY A 69 -15.07 -13.96 -10.02
C GLY A 69 -14.58 -14.52 -8.68
N LEU A 70 -13.93 -13.67 -7.87
CA LEU A 70 -13.51 -14.05 -6.52
C LEU A 70 -14.73 -14.27 -5.62
N GLY A 71 -14.79 -15.44 -4.95
CA GLY A 71 -15.86 -15.80 -4.03
C GLY A 71 -15.78 -15.04 -2.70
N PHE A 72 -16.90 -15.02 -1.98
CA PHE A 72 -17.01 -14.33 -0.68
C PHE A 72 -16.05 -14.90 0.38
N LYS A 73 -15.55 -16.12 0.21
CA LYS A 73 -14.55 -16.73 1.08
C LYS A 73 -13.22 -16.00 1.10
N CYS A 74 -12.84 -15.37 -0.02
CA CYS A 74 -11.66 -14.49 -0.07
C CYS A 74 -11.83 -13.27 0.86
N PHE A 75 -13.03 -12.67 0.88
CA PHE A 75 -13.35 -11.58 1.79
C PHE A 75 -13.31 -12.03 3.26
N ASN A 76 -13.93 -13.17 3.59
CA ASN A 76 -13.93 -13.71 4.95
C ASN A 76 -12.52 -13.99 5.46
N LEU A 77 -11.64 -14.54 4.61
CA LEU A 77 -10.25 -14.78 4.99
C LEU A 77 -9.53 -13.46 5.29
N GLY A 78 -9.67 -12.46 4.42
CA GLY A 78 -9.10 -11.14 4.62
C GLY A 78 -9.64 -10.44 5.87
N ALA A 79 -10.95 -10.57 6.13
CA ALA A 79 -11.60 -10.00 7.31
C ALA A 79 -11.05 -10.55 8.63
N ASN A 80 -10.57 -11.78 8.66
CA ASN A 80 -10.02 -12.43 9.85
C ASN A 80 -8.50 -12.23 10.03
N THR A 81 -7.84 -11.48 9.17
CA THR A 81 -6.39 -11.24 9.30
C THR A 81 -6.00 -10.30 10.45
N GLY A 82 -6.96 -9.79 11.21
CA GLY A 82 -6.80 -9.07 12.51
C GLY A 82 -5.98 -7.78 12.46
N ALA A 83 -4.83 -7.78 11.88
CA ALA A 83 -3.80 -6.75 12.03
C ALA A 83 -4.00 -5.44 11.22
N GLY A 84 -5.06 -5.35 10.40
CA GLY A 84 -5.32 -4.14 9.58
C GLY A 84 -6.77 -3.64 9.70
N LEU A 85 -7.67 -4.45 10.24
CA LEU A 85 -9.11 -4.13 10.30
C LEU A 85 -9.42 -3.06 11.33
N GLU A 86 -8.79 -3.09 12.50
CA GLU A 86 -9.05 -2.12 13.56
C GLU A 86 -8.63 -0.71 13.11
N ILE A 87 -7.40 -0.57 12.64
CA ILE A 87 -6.90 0.73 12.16
C ILE A 87 -7.66 1.22 10.92
N ARG A 88 -8.04 0.31 10.00
CA ARG A 88 -8.86 0.65 8.84
C ARG A 88 -10.21 1.23 9.27
N THR A 89 -10.92 0.53 10.16
CA THR A 89 -12.23 0.95 10.66
C THR A 89 -12.15 2.29 11.39
N GLN A 90 -11.15 2.47 12.25
CA GLN A 90 -10.93 3.71 12.98
C GLN A 90 -10.53 4.88 12.08
N ALA A 91 -9.80 4.62 10.99
CA ALA A 91 -9.29 5.67 10.12
C ALA A 91 -10.33 6.20 9.12
N ILE A 92 -11.31 5.40 8.66
CA ILE A 92 -12.26 5.77 7.61
C ILE A 92 -12.93 7.13 7.84
N PRO A 93 -13.48 7.47 9.02
CA PRO A 93 -14.11 8.78 9.23
C PRO A 93 -13.15 9.96 8.99
N PHE A 94 -11.90 9.81 9.45
CA PHE A 94 -10.86 10.83 9.29
C PHE A 94 -10.37 10.93 7.83
N LEU A 95 -10.31 9.80 7.11
CA LEU A 95 -9.99 9.78 5.68
C LEU A 95 -11.05 10.52 4.87
N VAL A 96 -12.34 10.33 5.19
CA VAL A 96 -13.46 11.03 4.55
C VAL A 96 -13.38 12.53 4.84
N GLU A 97 -13.20 12.94 6.10
CA GLU A 97 -13.02 14.34 6.47
C GLU A 97 -11.85 15.00 5.72
N LEU A 98 -10.69 14.31 5.68
CA LEU A 98 -9.51 14.81 5.01
C LEU A 98 -9.72 14.95 3.49
N ARG A 99 -10.36 13.95 2.85
CA ARG A 99 -10.74 14.02 1.43
C ARG A 99 -11.63 15.22 1.14
N ASP A 100 -12.64 15.45 1.97
CA ASP A 100 -13.62 16.54 1.73
C ASP A 100 -12.99 17.91 1.93
N ARG A 101 -11.98 18.03 2.81
CA ARG A 101 -11.23 19.27 3.04
C ARG A 101 -10.17 19.56 1.97
N THR A 102 -9.53 18.51 1.43
CA THR A 102 -8.45 18.67 0.44
C THR A 102 -8.92 18.49 -1.00
N LEU A 103 -10.08 17.86 -1.21
CA LEU A 103 -10.59 17.41 -2.50
C LEU A 103 -9.61 16.47 -3.24
N LEU A 104 -8.75 15.78 -2.48
CA LEU A 104 -7.77 14.81 -2.96
C LEU A 104 -8.12 13.40 -2.49
N ASN A 105 -7.57 12.38 -3.17
CA ASN A 105 -7.68 11.01 -2.69
C ASN A 105 -6.97 10.87 -1.35
N THR A 106 -7.56 10.10 -0.43
CA THR A 106 -6.94 9.78 0.85
C THR A 106 -6.72 8.28 0.97
N GLN A 107 -5.60 7.88 1.54
CA GLN A 107 -5.23 6.47 1.69
C GLN A 107 -4.59 6.23 3.04
N ILE A 108 -4.68 4.96 3.47
CA ILE A 108 -3.93 4.43 4.60
C ILE A 108 -3.24 3.13 4.17
N ALA A 109 -2.00 2.96 4.58
CA ALA A 109 -1.22 1.75 4.30
C ALA A 109 -0.36 1.36 5.49
N LYS A 110 0.00 0.09 5.55
CA LYS A 110 1.02 -0.46 6.46
C LYS A 110 2.20 -1.01 5.68
N MET A 111 3.32 -1.25 6.36
CA MET A 111 4.45 -1.98 5.79
C MET A 111 4.43 -3.42 6.28
N GLU A 112 4.53 -4.34 5.35
CA GLU A 112 4.64 -5.77 5.61
C GLU A 112 5.72 -6.36 4.71
N ASN A 113 6.72 -6.99 5.31
CA ASN A 113 7.87 -7.56 4.58
C ASN A 113 8.48 -6.58 3.55
N TRP A 114 8.73 -5.33 3.97
CA TRP A 114 9.28 -4.23 3.15
C TRP A 114 8.41 -3.79 1.97
N LYS A 115 7.15 -4.25 1.90
CA LYS A 115 6.16 -3.86 0.91
C LYS A 115 5.10 -2.96 1.55
N VAL A 116 4.63 -1.97 0.82
CA VAL A 116 3.54 -1.08 1.25
C VAL A 116 2.22 -1.71 0.85
N VAL A 117 1.42 -2.12 1.84
CA VAL A 117 0.10 -2.71 1.64
C VAL A 117 -0.97 -1.68 1.95
N TYR A 118 -1.78 -1.34 0.96
CA TYR A 118 -2.87 -0.38 1.09
C TYR A 118 -4.04 -1.02 1.85
N LEU A 119 -4.43 -0.43 2.96
CA LEU A 119 -5.55 -0.90 3.79
C LEU A 119 -6.89 -0.30 3.35
N GLU A 120 -6.87 0.98 2.97
CA GLU A 120 -8.06 1.69 2.49
C GLU A 120 -7.67 2.85 1.56
N ARG A 121 -8.60 3.20 0.67
CA ARG A 121 -8.52 4.37 -0.20
C ARG A 121 -9.90 4.98 -0.38
N ILE A 122 -10.03 6.26 -0.08
CA ILE A 122 -11.22 7.05 -0.34
C ILE A 122 -10.95 7.97 -1.52
N LEU A 123 -11.72 7.80 -2.59
CA LEU A 123 -11.57 8.60 -3.80
C LEU A 123 -12.19 9.99 -3.64
N ALA A 124 -11.53 10.99 -4.17
CA ALA A 124 -12.11 12.32 -4.34
C ALA A 124 -13.17 12.28 -5.44
N ARG A 125 -14.27 13.00 -5.24
CA ARG A 125 -15.46 12.93 -6.12
C ARG A 125 -15.21 13.38 -7.56
N ASN A 126 -14.21 14.24 -7.81
CA ASN A 126 -13.97 14.90 -9.10
C ASN A 126 -12.55 14.69 -9.64
N LEU A 127 -11.81 13.69 -9.14
CA LEU A 127 -10.50 13.34 -9.68
C LEU A 127 -10.65 12.26 -10.75
N LYS A 128 -10.36 12.62 -12.02
CA LYS A 128 -10.29 11.66 -13.13
C LYS A 128 -8.98 10.83 -13.11
N VAL A 129 -8.23 10.84 -12.02
CA VAL A 129 -6.97 10.12 -11.92
C VAL A 129 -7.23 8.68 -11.55
N ASN A 130 -7.05 7.83 -12.51
CA ASN A 130 -7.16 6.37 -12.34
C ASN A 130 -5.82 5.80 -11.86
N THR A 131 -5.40 6.17 -10.63
CA THR A 131 -4.23 5.51 -10.03
C THR A 131 -4.60 4.07 -9.67
N PRO A 132 -3.75 3.09 -9.95
CA PRO A 132 -4.07 1.66 -9.79
C PRO A 132 -4.17 1.19 -8.33
N SER A 133 -3.90 2.06 -7.36
CA SER A 133 -3.94 1.70 -5.94
C SER A 133 -5.37 1.58 -5.41
N ARG A 134 -5.68 0.45 -4.81
CA ARG A 134 -6.94 0.13 -4.10
C ARG A 134 -6.60 -0.63 -2.81
N ALA A 135 -7.57 -0.83 -1.93
CA ALA A 135 -7.37 -1.71 -0.78
C ALA A 135 -6.81 -3.08 -1.24
N GLY A 136 -5.77 -3.57 -0.58
CA GLY A 136 -5.01 -4.77 -0.96
C GLY A 136 -3.91 -4.55 -2.01
N SER A 137 -3.80 -3.37 -2.63
CA SER A 137 -2.67 -3.09 -3.54
C SER A 137 -1.35 -3.07 -2.79
N ILE A 138 -0.31 -3.56 -3.45
CA ILE A 138 1.07 -3.56 -2.94
C ILE A 138 1.89 -2.62 -3.84
N LEU A 139 2.54 -1.63 -3.23
CA LEU A 139 3.38 -0.68 -3.95
C LEU A 139 4.81 -0.65 -3.38
N PRO A 140 5.80 -0.23 -4.20
CA PRO A 140 7.18 -0.05 -3.74
C PRO A 140 7.28 1.00 -2.64
N ALA A 141 8.18 0.75 -1.67
CA ALA A 141 8.33 1.66 -0.53
C ALA A 141 9.19 2.89 -0.86
N HIS A 142 10.17 2.79 -1.75
CA HIS A 142 11.14 3.85 -2.01
C HIS A 142 10.60 5.05 -2.80
N CYS A 143 9.53 4.86 -3.58
CA CYS A 143 8.99 5.85 -4.52
C CYS A 143 7.55 6.27 -4.24
N THR A 144 7.06 6.05 -3.02
CA THR A 144 5.72 6.50 -2.58
C THR A 144 5.83 7.27 -1.27
N ALA A 145 5.01 8.30 -1.05
CA ALA A 145 5.01 9.06 0.20
C ALA A 145 4.70 8.15 1.40
N LEU A 146 3.70 7.24 1.28
CA LEU A 146 3.38 6.24 2.30
C LEU A 146 4.58 5.34 2.61
N GLY A 147 5.25 4.86 1.57
CA GLY A 147 6.39 3.97 1.72
C GLY A 147 7.58 4.66 2.39
N LYS A 148 7.95 5.86 1.95
CA LYS A 148 9.03 6.64 2.56
C LYS A 148 8.72 6.99 4.03
N THR A 149 7.45 7.31 4.35
CA THR A 149 7.00 7.50 5.73
C THR A 149 7.18 6.22 6.58
N LEU A 150 6.80 5.06 6.05
CA LEU A 150 6.91 3.79 6.75
C LEU A 150 8.38 3.32 6.88
N LEU A 151 9.21 3.57 5.86
CA LEU A 151 10.66 3.33 5.93
C LEU A 151 11.32 4.20 6.99
N SER A 152 10.91 5.46 7.11
CA SER A 152 11.48 6.37 8.11
C SER A 152 11.21 5.96 9.56
N ALA A 153 10.24 5.07 9.78
CA ALA A 153 9.93 4.48 11.09
C ALA A 153 10.73 3.21 11.42
N LYS A 154 11.51 2.72 10.47
CA LYS A 154 12.35 1.53 10.64
C LYS A 154 13.76 1.93 11.10
N ASP A 155 14.49 0.98 11.62
CA ASP A 155 15.92 1.19 11.89
C ASP A 155 16.67 1.56 10.59
N LEU A 156 17.57 2.57 10.66
CA LEU A 156 18.25 3.10 9.48
C LEU A 156 19.22 2.10 8.86
N GLU A 157 19.88 1.29 9.68
CA GLU A 157 20.80 0.27 9.21
C GLU A 157 20.04 -0.82 8.44
N GLN A 158 18.91 -1.27 8.98
CA GLN A 158 18.01 -2.22 8.30
C GLN A 158 17.46 -1.66 6.99
N VAL A 159 17.10 -0.37 6.93
CA VAL A 159 16.65 0.26 5.68
C VAL A 159 17.77 0.32 4.65
N SER A 160 18.98 0.70 5.08
CA SER A 160 20.15 0.76 4.21
C SER A 160 20.52 -0.62 3.66
N GLU A 161 20.50 -1.64 4.51
CA GLU A 161 20.75 -3.02 4.12
C GLU A 161 19.70 -3.54 3.13
N TRP A 162 18.41 -3.31 3.44
CA TRP A 162 17.32 -3.65 2.53
C TRP A 162 17.45 -2.95 1.18
N ALA A 163 17.70 -1.64 1.17
CA ALA A 163 17.83 -0.87 -0.05
C ALA A 163 19.04 -1.28 -0.90
N THR A 164 20.13 -1.75 -0.25
CA THR A 164 21.34 -2.25 -0.94
C THR A 164 21.11 -3.63 -1.56
N LYS A 165 20.34 -4.50 -0.88
CA LYS A 165 20.04 -5.86 -1.35
C LYS A 165 18.94 -5.92 -2.40
N ASN A 166 18.16 -4.84 -2.57
CA ASN A 166 17.03 -4.81 -3.48
C ASN A 166 17.21 -3.73 -4.55
N THR A 167 16.71 -3.99 -5.75
CA THR A 167 16.69 -2.99 -6.82
C THR A 167 15.67 -1.92 -6.48
N LEU A 168 16.11 -0.65 -6.39
CA LEU A 168 15.23 0.50 -6.33
C LEU A 168 14.80 0.84 -7.77
N GLU A 169 13.72 0.20 -8.21
CA GLU A 169 13.23 0.30 -9.58
C GLU A 169 12.90 1.75 -9.96
N ARG A 170 13.31 2.16 -11.15
CA ARG A 170 13.01 3.48 -11.71
C ARG A 170 11.67 3.47 -12.40
N PHE A 171 10.74 4.33 -11.98
CA PHE A 171 9.43 4.53 -12.60
C PHE A 171 9.36 5.83 -13.39
N THR A 172 10.08 6.85 -12.93
CA THR A 172 10.18 8.17 -13.56
C THR A 172 11.60 8.71 -13.44
N GLU A 173 11.87 9.88 -14.01
CA GLU A 173 13.14 10.57 -13.81
C GLU A 173 13.34 11.03 -12.36
N SER A 174 12.25 11.34 -11.66
CA SER A 174 12.25 11.77 -10.26
C SER A 174 12.42 10.63 -9.25
N THR A 175 12.31 9.37 -9.68
CA THR A 175 12.41 8.21 -8.77
C THR A 175 13.77 8.17 -8.07
N ILE A 176 13.76 8.06 -6.75
CA ILE A 176 14.98 7.86 -5.95
C ILE A 176 15.49 6.43 -6.14
N CYS A 177 16.56 6.26 -6.93
CA CYS A 177 17.13 4.94 -7.25
C CYS A 177 18.48 4.66 -6.58
N LYS A 178 19.04 5.64 -5.82
CA LYS A 178 20.33 5.48 -5.14
C LYS A 178 20.13 5.41 -3.63
N VAL A 179 20.75 4.43 -2.99
CA VAL A 179 20.64 4.22 -1.53
C VAL A 179 21.01 5.48 -0.74
N PRO A 180 22.13 6.19 -1.01
CA PRO A 180 22.45 7.41 -0.26
C PRO A 180 21.36 8.49 -0.36
N ASN A 181 20.73 8.64 -1.52
CA ASN A 181 19.67 9.62 -1.73
C ASN A 181 18.39 9.22 -0.96
N LEU A 182 18.05 7.93 -0.95
CA LEU A 182 16.92 7.42 -0.16
C LEU A 182 17.16 7.64 1.34
N MET A 183 18.36 7.35 1.83
CA MET A 183 18.72 7.55 3.23
C MET A 183 18.68 9.02 3.63
N ALA A 184 19.15 9.92 2.77
CA ALA A 184 19.06 11.36 2.99
C ALA A 184 17.60 11.84 3.05
N GLU A 185 16.73 11.33 2.17
CA GLU A 185 15.30 11.68 2.19
C GLU A 185 14.60 11.12 3.45
N ILE A 186 14.93 9.90 3.87
CA ILE A 186 14.42 9.33 5.12
C ILE A 186 14.81 10.18 6.32
N SER A 187 16.06 10.68 6.38
CA SER A 187 16.50 11.58 7.44
C SER A 187 15.68 12.88 7.47
N ARG A 188 15.45 13.50 6.30
CA ARG A 188 14.60 14.70 6.19
C ARG A 188 13.15 14.42 6.64
N ILE A 189 12.61 13.24 6.31
CA ILE A 189 11.27 12.84 6.74
C ILE A 189 11.22 12.70 8.27
N ARG A 190 12.24 12.14 8.89
CA ARG A 190 12.35 12.06 10.35
C ARG A 190 12.37 13.44 11.01
N GLU A 191 13.10 14.39 10.45
CA GLU A 191 13.18 15.75 10.96
C GLU A 191 11.85 16.50 10.83
N ARG A 192 11.20 16.45 9.66
CA ARG A 192 9.96 17.20 9.39
C ARG A 192 8.68 16.50 9.82
N GLY A 193 8.72 15.17 10.06
CA GLY A 193 7.60 14.37 10.56
C GLY A 193 6.61 13.88 9.51
N TYR A 194 6.86 14.09 8.22
CA TYR A 194 6.02 13.63 7.10
C TYR A 194 6.84 13.47 5.82
N ALA A 195 6.35 12.69 4.87
CA ALA A 195 6.95 12.50 3.56
C ALA A 195 6.20 13.29 2.48
N VAL A 196 6.95 13.75 1.48
CA VAL A 196 6.43 14.29 0.22
C VAL A 196 6.93 13.43 -0.92
N GLU A 197 6.11 13.23 -1.94
CA GLU A 197 6.43 12.55 -3.18
C GLU A 197 5.93 13.40 -4.33
N GLU A 198 6.80 13.69 -5.30
CA GLU A 198 6.54 14.57 -6.45
C GLU A 198 6.97 13.87 -7.73
N GLY A 199 6.04 13.10 -8.31
CA GLY A 199 6.28 12.45 -9.58
C GLY A 199 7.29 11.30 -9.54
N GLU A 200 7.56 10.70 -8.37
CA GLU A 200 8.51 9.60 -8.24
C GLU A 200 7.95 8.27 -8.75
N ARG A 201 6.65 8.03 -8.55
CA ARG A 201 5.97 6.82 -9.00
C ARG A 201 5.22 7.05 -10.31
N GLU A 202 4.54 8.17 -10.44
CA GLU A 202 3.78 8.60 -11.61
C GLU A 202 4.06 10.10 -11.84
N PRO A 203 4.51 10.53 -13.04
CA PRO A 203 5.08 11.87 -13.25
C PRO A 203 4.17 13.03 -12.82
N GLU A 204 2.86 12.86 -12.97
CA GLU A 204 1.88 13.91 -12.71
C GLU A 204 1.27 13.86 -11.30
N ILE A 205 1.66 12.89 -10.49
CA ILE A 205 1.09 12.68 -9.17
C ILE A 205 1.99 13.27 -8.09
N SER A 206 1.37 13.95 -7.14
CA SER A 206 2.01 14.36 -5.89
C SER A 206 1.28 13.77 -4.70
N CYS A 207 2.04 13.47 -3.65
CA CYS A 207 1.51 12.89 -2.41
C CYS A 207 2.19 13.51 -1.18
N ILE A 208 1.41 13.62 -0.09
CA ILE A 208 1.93 13.94 1.25
C ILE A 208 1.46 12.85 2.19
N ALA A 209 2.37 12.30 3.01
CA ALA A 209 2.05 11.23 3.95
C ALA A 209 2.63 11.47 5.34
N ALA A 210 1.88 11.08 6.39
CA ALA A 210 2.31 11.16 7.77
C ALA A 210 2.07 9.84 8.52
N PRO A 211 2.89 9.54 9.57
CA PRO A 211 2.81 8.30 10.32
C PRO A 211 1.62 8.25 11.27
N ILE A 212 1.05 7.06 11.42
CA ILE A 212 0.05 6.74 12.43
C ILE A 212 0.72 5.84 13.47
N ARG A 213 0.53 6.17 14.75
CA ARG A 213 1.16 5.49 15.88
C ARG A 213 0.12 4.80 16.76
N ASP A 214 0.53 3.75 17.44
CA ASP A 214 -0.24 3.06 18.47
C ASP A 214 0.02 3.61 19.87
N PHE A 215 -0.56 2.95 20.87
CA PHE A 215 -0.42 3.28 22.30
C PHE A 215 1.04 3.25 22.81
N SER A 216 1.93 2.50 22.14
CA SER A 216 3.36 2.44 22.49
C SER A 216 4.17 3.56 21.83
N GLY A 217 3.55 4.36 20.95
CA GLY A 217 4.21 5.37 20.12
C GLY A 217 4.84 4.80 18.84
N LYS A 218 4.77 3.48 18.62
CA LYS A 218 5.30 2.82 17.43
C LYS A 218 4.46 3.17 16.20
N VAL A 219 5.12 3.43 15.07
CA VAL A 219 4.42 3.63 13.79
C VAL A 219 3.88 2.29 13.29
N ILE A 220 2.57 2.21 13.17
CA ILE A 220 1.83 1.00 12.72
C ILE A 220 1.30 1.13 11.31
N ALA A 221 1.11 2.36 10.82
CA ALA A 221 0.63 2.67 9.48
C ALA A 221 1.05 4.08 9.07
N ALA A 222 0.70 4.47 7.85
CA ALA A 222 0.81 5.83 7.36
C ALA A 222 -0.48 6.25 6.65
N LEU A 223 -0.85 7.53 6.78
CA LEU A 223 -1.94 8.20 6.07
C LEU A 223 -1.35 9.05 4.95
N SER A 224 -2.01 9.14 3.80
CA SER A 224 -1.65 10.11 2.76
C SER A 224 -2.83 10.76 2.06
N ILE A 225 -2.54 11.91 1.41
CA ILE A 225 -3.33 12.48 0.33
C ILE A 225 -2.57 12.31 -0.98
N SER A 226 -3.29 12.13 -2.10
CA SER A 226 -2.71 12.05 -3.44
C SER A 226 -3.63 12.65 -4.51
N GLY A 227 -3.03 13.23 -5.52
CA GLY A 227 -3.73 13.82 -6.67
C GLY A 227 -2.75 14.32 -7.71
N THR A 228 -3.27 14.95 -8.78
CA THR A 228 -2.43 15.61 -9.78
C THR A 228 -1.74 16.83 -9.19
N ARG A 229 -0.54 17.13 -9.68
CA ARG A 229 0.33 18.18 -9.15
C ARG A 229 -0.36 19.56 -9.13
N ASP A 230 -1.18 19.88 -10.13
CA ASP A 230 -1.96 21.12 -10.24
C ASP A 230 -2.98 21.32 -9.13
N ARG A 231 -3.35 20.24 -8.41
CA ARG A 231 -4.27 20.27 -7.27
C ARG A 231 -3.58 20.59 -5.94
N PHE A 232 -2.27 20.57 -5.91
CA PHE A 232 -1.50 20.91 -4.72
C PHE A 232 -1.08 22.37 -4.76
N PRO A 233 -0.95 23.04 -3.60
CA PRO A 233 -0.32 24.36 -3.54
C PRO A 233 1.14 24.25 -3.99
N GLU A 234 1.70 25.35 -4.48
CA GLU A 234 3.09 25.40 -4.96
C GLU A 234 4.10 24.87 -3.93
N ASN A 235 3.81 25.03 -2.64
CA ASN A 235 4.68 24.59 -1.57
C ASN A 235 4.10 23.38 -0.82
N LEU A 236 4.57 22.19 -1.16
CA LEU A 236 4.18 20.95 -0.48
C LEU A 236 4.79 20.82 0.91
N ILE A 237 5.97 21.41 1.12
CA ILE A 237 6.67 21.36 2.39
C ILE A 237 6.26 22.56 3.24
N GLY A 238 5.74 22.30 4.44
CA GLY A 238 5.30 23.35 5.39
C GLY A 238 3.94 23.98 5.08
N GLY A 239 3.29 23.59 3.96
CA GLY A 239 1.99 24.11 3.53
C GLY A 239 0.81 23.60 4.35
N ASP A 240 -0.38 24.13 4.04
CA ASP A 240 -1.63 23.77 4.74
C ASP A 240 -1.98 22.28 4.60
N PHE A 241 -1.73 21.70 3.43
CA PHE A 241 -2.00 20.28 3.21
C PHE A 241 -1.10 19.38 4.06
N ALA A 242 0.19 19.73 4.23
CA ALA A 242 1.07 19.00 5.13
C ALA A 242 0.56 19.07 6.58
N ARG A 243 0.17 20.28 7.04
CA ARG A 243 -0.44 20.44 8.38
C ARG A 243 -1.71 19.63 8.56
N LEU A 244 -2.58 19.59 7.54
CA LEU A 244 -3.81 18.79 7.57
C LEU A 244 -3.51 17.29 7.65
N VAL A 245 -2.60 16.78 6.84
CA VAL A 245 -2.20 15.36 6.84
C VAL A 245 -1.61 14.97 8.18
N VAL A 246 -0.67 15.75 8.71
CA VAL A 246 -0.03 15.50 10.03
C VAL A 246 -1.06 15.54 11.15
N SER A 247 -1.93 16.56 11.19
CA SER A 247 -2.96 16.67 12.23
C SER A 247 -3.99 15.54 12.15
N THR A 248 -4.35 15.10 10.96
CA THR A 248 -5.27 13.98 10.76
C THR A 248 -4.63 12.65 11.19
N ALA A 249 -3.37 12.41 10.81
CA ALA A 249 -2.62 11.24 11.28
C ALA A 249 -2.51 11.22 12.82
N ALA A 250 -2.31 12.38 13.46
CA ALA A 250 -2.31 12.51 14.91
C ALA A 250 -3.70 12.20 15.53
N LYS A 251 -4.81 12.60 14.89
CA LYS A 251 -6.17 12.24 15.35
C LYS A 251 -6.37 10.73 15.29
N ILE A 252 -5.99 10.07 14.19
CA ILE A 252 -6.08 8.62 14.05
C ILE A 252 -5.18 7.93 15.08
N SER A 253 -3.95 8.42 15.28
CA SER A 253 -3.04 7.86 16.30
C SER A 253 -3.65 7.92 17.71
N ARG A 254 -4.31 9.01 18.08
CA ARG A 254 -5.04 9.09 19.35
C ARG A 254 -6.18 8.09 19.44
N ALA A 255 -6.93 7.88 18.35
CA ALA A 255 -7.96 6.84 18.29
C ALA A 255 -7.38 5.44 18.45
N MET A 256 -6.10 5.23 18.05
CA MET A 256 -5.33 4.00 18.27
C MET A 256 -4.61 3.95 19.62
N GLY A 257 -4.92 4.88 20.54
CA GLY A 257 -4.39 4.91 21.89
C GLY A 257 -3.03 5.60 22.06
N ALA A 258 -2.50 6.26 21.02
CA ALA A 258 -1.21 6.94 21.11
C ALA A 258 -1.23 8.07 22.16
N PRO A 259 -0.18 8.20 23.01
CA PRO A 259 -0.06 9.29 23.95
C PRO A 259 -0.04 10.66 23.24
N ALA A 260 -0.60 11.70 23.88
CA ALA A 260 -0.64 13.05 23.33
C ALA A 260 0.76 13.61 22.98
N THR A 261 1.79 13.19 23.70
CA THR A 261 3.20 13.57 23.52
C THR A 261 3.86 12.91 22.31
N SER A 262 3.34 11.79 21.83
CA SER A 262 3.90 11.07 20.66
C SER A 262 3.43 11.63 19.31
N THR A 263 2.52 12.59 19.32
CA THR A 263 1.95 13.23 18.11
C THR A 263 2.72 14.48 17.67
N GLY A 264 3.79 14.86 18.39
CA GLY A 264 4.71 15.95 18.01
C GLY A 264 5.71 15.50 16.94
N THR A 265 6.26 16.46 16.22
CA THR A 265 7.16 16.32 15.06
C THR A 265 8.54 15.70 15.33
N LYS A 266 8.79 15.12 16.49
CA LYS A 266 10.05 14.40 16.78
C LYS A 266 9.80 12.89 16.84
N TRP A 267 10.51 12.14 16.03
CA TRP A 267 10.57 10.68 16.11
C TRP A 267 11.28 10.29 17.41
N ASN A 268 10.53 9.81 18.42
CA ASN A 268 11.16 9.08 19.52
C ASN A 268 11.45 7.65 19.00
N LEU A 269 12.72 7.39 18.73
CA LEU A 269 13.28 6.07 18.42
C LEU A 269 13.38 5.24 19.69
#